data_24314bdd06e6f8f2ef010baa92b1d0d6
#
_entry.id   24314bdd06e6f8f2ef010baa92b1d0d6
#
_cell.length_a   1.000
_cell.length_b   1.000
_cell.length_c   1.000
_cell.angle_alpha   90.00
_cell.angle_beta   90.00
_cell.angle_gamma   90.00
#
_symmetry.space_group_name_H-M   'P 1'
#
loop_
_entity.id
_entity.type
_entity.pdbx_description
1 polymer ?
#
loop_
_entity_poly.entity_id
_entity_poly.type
_entity_poly.pdbx_seq_one_letter_code
_entity_poly.pdbx_strand_id
1 'polypeptide(L)'
;MASTDSPRYSRIAITLHWLIALLIIGQLVGGKVMTNMGFSTLKFEIYQYHKSFGIMILLLSLFRLVWRLTHKAPALPETMLPWQKRVAHLSHKAFYILMIGIPLSGWAMVSASTLNIKTKLFKLIPWPHIPGITPSESLEKSLKNAHEWLAILAVSYTHLTLPTKA
;
A
#
# COMPACT_ATOMS: atom_id res chain seq x y z
N MET A 1 -26.47 -2.03 -36.15
CA MET A 1 -25.04 -2.01 -35.77
C MET A 1 -24.99 -1.91 -34.27
N ALA A 2 -24.79 -3.00 -33.56
CA ALA A 2 -24.60 -2.97 -32.10
C ALA A 2 -23.19 -2.47 -31.79
N SER A 3 -23.08 -1.37 -31.05
CA SER A 3 -21.81 -0.84 -30.58
C SER A 3 -21.13 -1.89 -29.68
N THR A 4 -20.04 -2.47 -30.15
CA THR A 4 -19.17 -3.36 -29.39
C THR A 4 -18.33 -2.55 -28.39
N ASP A 5 -18.98 -1.76 -27.52
CA ASP A 5 -18.27 -1.13 -26.42
C ASP A 5 -17.94 -2.20 -25.38
N SER A 6 -16.74 -2.75 -25.50
CA SER A 6 -16.17 -3.61 -24.46
C SER A 6 -16.12 -2.79 -23.16
N PRO A 7 -16.63 -3.32 -22.05
CA PRO A 7 -16.67 -2.61 -20.78
C PRO A 7 -15.25 -2.24 -20.35
N ARG A 8 -14.97 -0.93 -20.30
CA ARG A 8 -13.66 -0.39 -19.92
C ARG A 8 -13.67 0.03 -18.46
N TYR A 9 -12.51 -0.04 -17.80
CA TYR A 9 -12.35 0.54 -16.48
C TYR A 9 -12.55 2.06 -16.51
N SER A 10 -13.16 2.61 -15.45
CA SER A 10 -13.32 4.05 -15.35
C SER A 10 -11.96 4.76 -15.31
N ARG A 11 -11.88 5.97 -15.87
CA ARG A 11 -10.65 6.79 -15.84
C ARG A 11 -10.15 6.99 -14.41
N ILE A 12 -11.07 7.18 -13.44
CA ILE A 12 -10.74 7.31 -12.02
C ILE A 12 -10.01 6.06 -11.49
N ALA A 13 -10.52 4.86 -11.80
CA ALA A 13 -9.88 3.62 -11.36
C ALA A 13 -8.47 3.44 -11.94
N ILE A 14 -8.27 3.84 -13.20
CA ILE A 14 -6.96 3.79 -13.87
C ILE A 14 -6.00 4.79 -13.26
N THR A 15 -6.44 6.04 -13.06
CA THR A 15 -5.60 7.11 -12.47
C THR A 15 -5.18 6.75 -11.05
N LEU A 16 -6.12 6.29 -10.21
CA LEU A 16 -5.80 5.83 -8.85
C LEU A 16 -4.82 4.67 -8.85
N HIS A 17 -4.96 3.74 -9.79
CA HIS A 17 -4.02 2.62 -9.90
C HIS A 17 -2.59 3.10 -10.11
N TRP A 18 -2.37 3.92 -11.13
CA TRP A 18 -1.04 4.37 -11.48
C TRP A 18 -0.45 5.31 -10.43
N LEU A 19 -1.26 6.19 -9.85
CA LEU A 19 -0.83 7.07 -8.77
C LEU A 19 -0.34 6.25 -7.57
N ILE A 20 -1.14 5.29 -7.10
CA ILE A 20 -0.78 4.43 -5.96
C ILE A 20 0.46 3.59 -6.31
N ALA A 21 0.54 3.04 -7.52
CA ALA A 21 1.70 2.25 -7.95
C ALA A 21 3.00 3.04 -7.91
N LEU A 22 3.00 4.26 -8.43
CA LEU A 22 4.17 5.16 -8.40
C LEU A 22 4.57 5.51 -6.95
N LEU A 23 3.59 5.79 -6.10
CA LEU A 23 3.85 6.08 -4.69
C LEU A 23 4.44 4.87 -3.95
N ILE A 24 3.95 3.65 -4.22
CA ILE A 24 4.49 2.42 -3.64
C ILE A 24 5.94 2.20 -4.07
N ILE A 25 6.27 2.39 -5.35
CA ILE A 25 7.65 2.28 -5.85
C ILE A 25 8.55 3.29 -5.10
N GLY A 26 8.12 4.54 -4.98
CA GLY A 26 8.85 5.56 -4.20
C GLY A 26 9.05 5.17 -2.74
N GLN A 27 8.03 4.56 -2.12
CA GLN A 27 8.10 4.08 -0.73
C GLN A 27 9.08 2.92 -0.54
N LEU A 28 9.15 1.99 -1.48
CA LEU A 28 10.12 0.89 -1.45
C LEU A 28 11.55 1.41 -1.55
N VAL A 29 11.79 2.33 -2.49
CA VAL A 29 13.10 2.98 -2.65
C VAL A 29 13.45 3.78 -1.40
N GLY A 30 12.55 4.64 -0.92
CA GLY A 30 12.75 5.45 0.27
C GLY A 30 12.97 4.60 1.52
N GLY A 31 12.21 3.52 1.70
CA GLY A 31 12.39 2.55 2.77
C GLY A 31 13.78 1.90 2.76
N LYS A 32 14.23 1.45 1.59
CA LYS A 32 15.57 0.86 1.44
C LYS A 32 16.68 1.86 1.68
N VAL A 33 16.53 3.09 1.18
CA VAL A 33 17.50 4.17 1.40
C VAL A 33 17.63 4.48 2.89
N MET A 34 16.52 4.76 3.60
CA MET A 34 16.56 5.14 5.00
C MET A 34 17.08 4.03 5.92
N THR A 35 16.84 2.74 5.59
CA THR A 35 17.38 1.64 6.40
C THR A 35 18.89 1.48 6.28
N ASN A 36 19.47 1.85 5.12
CA ASN A 36 20.91 1.77 4.85
C ASN A 36 21.68 3.02 5.27
N MET A 37 20.99 4.12 5.64
CA MET A 37 21.65 5.34 6.08
C MET A 37 22.06 5.29 7.54
N GLY A 38 23.24 5.84 7.86
CA GLY A 38 23.63 6.18 9.23
C GLY A 38 22.71 7.24 9.85
N PHE A 39 22.80 7.44 11.16
CA PHE A 39 22.01 8.45 11.87
C PHE A 39 22.37 9.86 11.36
N SER A 40 21.38 10.59 10.84
CA SER A 40 21.55 11.93 10.26
C SER A 40 20.22 12.68 10.20
N THR A 41 20.29 14.01 10.08
CA THR A 41 19.10 14.86 9.86
C THR A 41 18.36 14.45 8.58
N LEU A 42 19.10 14.13 7.51
CA LEU A 42 18.52 13.69 6.26
C LEU A 42 17.73 12.38 6.42
N LYS A 43 18.28 11.41 7.17
CA LYS A 43 17.55 10.17 7.48
C LYS A 43 16.22 10.46 8.19
N PHE A 44 16.23 11.36 9.17
CA PHE A 44 15.01 11.76 9.87
C PHE A 44 13.99 12.40 8.94
N GLU A 45 14.43 13.24 8.01
CA GLU A 45 13.55 13.84 7.01
C GLU A 45 12.92 12.80 6.08
N ILE A 46 13.72 11.87 5.55
CA ILE A 46 13.22 10.77 4.72
C ILE A 46 12.20 9.93 5.49
N TYR A 47 12.43 9.66 6.78
CA TYR A 47 11.47 8.99 7.66
C TYR A 47 10.14 9.72 7.75
N GLN A 48 10.16 11.05 7.91
CA GLN A 48 8.93 11.85 7.99
C GLN A 48 8.16 11.83 6.65
N TYR A 49 8.86 11.91 5.53
CA TYR A 49 8.22 11.77 4.21
C TYR A 49 7.70 10.37 3.95
N HIS A 50 8.44 9.33 4.35
CA HIS A 50 7.98 7.94 4.26
C HIS A 50 6.67 7.73 5.03
N LYS A 51 6.56 8.23 6.25
CA LYS A 51 5.33 8.20 7.03
C LYS A 51 4.19 8.97 6.34
N SER A 52 4.48 10.15 5.81
CA SER A 52 3.48 10.99 5.14
C SER A 52 2.91 10.34 3.88
N PHE A 53 3.78 9.84 3.01
CA PHE A 53 3.36 9.11 1.81
C PHE A 53 2.70 7.77 2.16
N GLY A 54 3.12 7.10 3.23
CA GLY A 54 2.48 5.88 3.72
C GLY A 54 1.02 6.12 4.11
N ILE A 55 0.74 7.17 4.87
CA ILE A 55 -0.65 7.56 5.21
C ILE A 55 -1.43 7.98 3.96
N MET A 56 -0.81 8.70 3.03
CA MET A 56 -1.46 9.06 1.78
C MET A 56 -1.83 7.82 0.94
N ILE A 57 -0.96 6.83 0.86
CA ILE A 57 -1.25 5.55 0.19
C ILE A 57 -2.41 4.84 0.88
N LEU A 58 -2.46 4.84 2.21
CA LEU A 58 -3.57 4.25 2.97
C LEU A 58 -4.90 4.89 2.58
N LEU A 59 -4.98 6.22 2.60
CA LEU A 59 -6.20 6.96 2.26
C LEU A 59 -6.63 6.74 0.81
N LEU A 60 -5.67 6.78 -0.13
CA LEU A 60 -5.94 6.52 -1.55
C LEU A 60 -6.38 5.06 -1.79
N SER A 61 -5.81 4.10 -1.06
CA SER A 61 -6.18 2.68 -1.16
C SER A 61 -7.59 2.43 -0.61
N LEU A 62 -7.94 3.07 0.50
CA LEU A 62 -9.30 3.03 1.05
C LEU A 62 -10.30 3.67 0.08
N PHE A 63 -9.98 4.83 -0.47
CA PHE A 63 -10.82 5.47 -1.49
C PHE A 63 -11.00 4.57 -2.72
N ARG A 64 -9.92 3.95 -3.20
CA ARG A 64 -9.97 3.01 -4.32
C ARG A 64 -10.81 1.78 -4.00
N LEU A 65 -10.73 1.26 -2.77
CA LEU A 65 -11.57 0.14 -2.33
C LEU A 65 -13.04 0.51 -2.34
N VAL A 66 -13.41 1.65 -1.77
CA VAL A 66 -14.78 2.17 -1.79
C VAL A 66 -15.26 2.36 -3.23
N TRP A 67 -14.43 2.99 -4.08
CA TRP A 67 -14.74 3.14 -5.49
C TRP A 67 -15.04 1.80 -6.17
N ARG A 68 -14.22 0.78 -5.89
CA ARG A 68 -14.38 -0.57 -6.44
C ARG A 68 -15.65 -1.26 -5.96
N LEU A 69 -16.06 -1.04 -4.72
CA LEU A 69 -17.28 -1.62 -4.15
C LEU A 69 -18.55 -0.96 -4.68
N THR A 70 -18.48 0.33 -5.02
CA THR A 70 -19.63 1.11 -5.53
C THR A 70 -19.74 1.10 -7.05
N HIS A 71 -18.67 0.77 -7.79
CA HIS A 71 -18.65 0.76 -9.25
C HIS A 71 -18.28 -0.63 -9.77
N LYS A 72 -19.18 -1.22 -10.56
CA LYS A 72 -18.96 -2.54 -11.16
C LYS A 72 -17.73 -2.51 -12.09
N ALA A 73 -16.80 -3.44 -11.87
CA ALA A 73 -15.71 -3.63 -12.79
C ALA A 73 -16.15 -4.40 -14.03
N PRO A 74 -15.43 -4.26 -15.14
CA PRO A 74 -15.61 -5.10 -16.31
C PRO A 74 -15.58 -6.58 -15.94
N ALA A 75 -16.46 -7.37 -16.55
CA ALA A 75 -16.43 -8.82 -16.40
C ALA A 75 -15.10 -9.38 -16.94
N LEU A 76 -14.62 -10.44 -16.32
CA LEU A 76 -13.48 -11.19 -16.86
C LEU A 76 -13.87 -11.86 -18.18
N PRO A 77 -12.92 -11.97 -19.14
CA PRO A 77 -13.18 -12.62 -20.43
C PRO A 77 -13.80 -14.01 -20.26
N GLU A 78 -14.78 -14.32 -21.09
CA GLU A 78 -15.44 -15.64 -21.06
C GLU A 78 -14.49 -16.79 -21.41
N THR A 79 -13.46 -16.49 -22.20
CA THR A 79 -12.40 -17.43 -22.60
C THR A 79 -11.50 -17.88 -21.43
N MET A 80 -11.55 -17.21 -20.27
CA MET A 80 -10.76 -17.60 -19.09
C MET A 80 -11.35 -18.87 -18.45
N LEU A 81 -10.46 -19.81 -18.13
CA LEU A 81 -10.82 -21.02 -17.37
C LEU A 81 -11.32 -20.67 -15.95
N PRO A 82 -12.21 -21.48 -15.35
CA PRO A 82 -12.78 -21.18 -14.03
C PRO A 82 -11.73 -20.97 -12.92
N TRP A 83 -10.64 -21.74 -12.95
CA TRP A 83 -9.55 -21.60 -11.98
C TRP A 83 -8.78 -20.28 -12.18
N GLN A 84 -8.58 -19.81 -13.42
CA GLN A 84 -7.94 -18.53 -13.71
C GLN A 84 -8.77 -17.36 -13.17
N LYS A 85 -10.10 -17.42 -13.32
CA LYS A 85 -11.02 -16.43 -12.76
C LYS A 85 -10.92 -16.40 -11.23
N ARG A 86 -10.84 -17.56 -10.57
CA ARG A 86 -10.67 -17.66 -9.11
C ARG A 86 -9.33 -17.05 -8.66
N VAL A 87 -8.24 -17.40 -9.34
CA VAL A 87 -6.91 -16.83 -9.04
C VAL A 87 -6.91 -15.32 -9.22
N ALA A 88 -7.49 -14.78 -10.31
CA ALA A 88 -7.58 -13.34 -10.52
C ALA A 88 -8.35 -12.63 -9.39
N HIS A 89 -9.50 -13.18 -8.97
CA HIS A 89 -10.27 -12.62 -7.86
C HIS A 89 -9.51 -12.66 -6.53
N LEU A 90 -8.82 -13.77 -6.23
CA LEU A 90 -8.02 -13.93 -5.02
C LEU A 90 -6.83 -12.96 -5.03
N SER A 91 -6.16 -12.81 -6.17
CA SER A 91 -5.07 -11.87 -6.36
C SER A 91 -5.50 -10.43 -6.07
N HIS A 92 -6.63 -10.00 -6.59
CA HIS A 92 -7.14 -8.66 -6.32
C HIS A 92 -7.45 -8.45 -4.83
N LYS A 93 -8.05 -9.43 -4.16
CA LYS A 93 -8.31 -9.35 -2.72
C LYS A 93 -7.00 -9.26 -1.91
N ALA A 94 -6.02 -10.11 -2.23
CA ALA A 94 -4.72 -10.11 -1.58
C ALA A 94 -4.01 -8.76 -1.73
N PHE A 95 -4.05 -8.14 -2.92
CA PHE A 95 -3.50 -6.81 -3.14
C PHE A 95 -4.15 -5.73 -2.27
N TYR A 96 -5.48 -5.73 -2.13
CA TYR A 96 -6.13 -4.77 -1.23
C TYR A 96 -5.73 -4.96 0.23
N ILE A 97 -5.61 -6.21 0.67
CA ILE A 97 -5.15 -6.53 2.03
C ILE A 97 -3.72 -5.99 2.24
N LEU A 98 -2.82 -6.21 1.29
CA LEU A 98 -1.44 -5.71 1.38
C LEU A 98 -1.37 -4.19 1.30
N MET A 99 -2.08 -3.55 0.37
CA MET A 99 -2.07 -2.09 0.19
C MET A 99 -2.60 -1.33 1.41
N ILE A 100 -3.48 -1.94 2.20
CA ILE A 100 -4.01 -1.38 3.44
C ILE A 100 -3.16 -1.83 4.63
N GLY A 101 -2.81 -3.10 4.70
CA GLY A 101 -2.07 -3.69 5.81
C GLY A 101 -0.66 -3.14 5.99
N ILE A 102 0.06 -2.88 4.89
CA ILE A 102 1.43 -2.33 4.96
C ILE A 102 1.44 -0.94 5.61
N PRO A 103 0.71 0.07 5.13
CA PRO A 103 0.73 1.38 5.79
C PRO A 103 0.12 1.36 7.20
N LEU A 104 -0.86 0.50 7.47
CA LEU A 104 -1.39 0.32 8.84
C LEU A 104 -0.34 -0.26 9.78
N SER A 105 0.44 -1.26 9.36
CA SER A 105 1.52 -1.81 10.18
C SER A 105 2.61 -0.78 10.46
N GLY A 106 2.95 0.07 9.49
CA GLY A 106 3.87 1.19 9.67
C GLY A 106 3.34 2.24 10.64
N TRP A 107 2.07 2.59 10.57
CA TRP A 107 1.43 3.52 11.51
C TRP A 107 1.35 2.92 12.92
N ALA A 108 1.02 1.64 13.05
CA ALA A 108 1.02 0.93 14.33
C ALA A 108 2.43 0.87 14.94
N MET A 109 3.45 0.59 14.12
CA MET A 109 4.86 0.59 14.56
C MET A 109 5.26 1.95 15.15
N VAL A 110 4.96 3.05 14.46
CA VAL A 110 5.25 4.41 14.96
C VAL A 110 4.47 4.71 16.23
N SER A 111 3.24 4.20 16.35
CA SER A 111 2.41 4.37 17.55
C SER A 111 2.92 3.57 18.75
N ALA A 112 3.59 2.43 18.50
CA ALA A 112 4.20 1.59 19.53
C ALA A 112 5.61 2.06 19.93
N SER A 113 6.19 3.04 19.22
CA SER A 113 7.56 3.50 19.48
C SER A 113 7.67 4.25 20.81
N THR A 114 8.66 3.85 21.62
CA THR A 114 8.98 4.48 22.89
C THR A 114 9.59 5.89 22.72
N LEU A 115 10.12 6.19 21.52
CA LEU A 115 10.67 7.51 21.20
C LEU A 115 9.59 8.60 21.08
N ASN A 116 8.32 8.20 20.95
CA ASN A 116 7.15 9.10 20.84
C ASN A 116 7.32 10.26 19.83
N ILE A 117 8.01 9.99 18.72
CA ILE A 117 8.26 10.99 17.68
C ILE A 117 6.96 11.23 16.90
N LYS A 118 6.38 12.41 17.09
CA LYS A 118 5.13 12.80 16.40
C LYS A 118 5.29 12.78 14.88
N THR A 119 4.32 12.20 14.22
CA THR A 119 4.21 12.26 12.75
C THR A 119 3.59 13.58 12.35
N LYS A 120 4.22 14.30 11.42
CA LYS A 120 3.65 15.48 10.78
C LYS A 120 3.58 15.20 9.28
N LEU A 121 2.38 15.07 8.74
CA LEU A 121 2.18 14.86 7.31
C LEU A 121 2.75 16.05 6.54
N PHE A 122 3.74 15.77 5.69
CA PHE A 122 4.45 16.77 4.87
C PHE A 122 4.98 17.96 5.70
N LYS A 123 5.34 17.73 6.98
CA LYS A 123 5.79 18.74 7.96
C LYS A 123 4.70 19.77 8.34
N LEU A 124 3.47 19.62 7.87
CA LEU A 124 2.38 20.59 8.04
C LEU A 124 1.32 20.12 9.03
N ILE A 125 0.76 18.94 8.82
CA ILE A 125 -0.43 18.47 9.55
C ILE A 125 0.00 17.43 10.60
N PRO A 126 -0.27 17.66 11.90
CA PRO A 126 0.00 16.65 12.91
C PRO A 126 -0.92 15.44 12.69
N TRP A 127 -0.33 14.23 12.68
CA TRP A 127 -1.06 12.99 12.55
C TRP A 127 -1.01 12.23 13.87
N PRO A 128 -2.15 11.82 14.44
CA PRO A 128 -2.19 11.17 15.74
C PRO A 128 -1.58 9.76 15.69
N HIS A 129 -1.15 9.26 16.82
CA HIS A 129 -0.89 7.84 17.01
C HIS A 129 -2.20 7.07 17.11
N ILE A 130 -2.17 5.77 16.85
CA ILE A 130 -3.35 4.91 16.97
C ILE A 130 -3.74 4.82 18.46
N PRO A 131 -4.98 5.17 18.83
CA PRO A 131 -5.43 5.07 20.21
C PRO A 131 -5.37 3.63 20.72
N GLY A 132 -5.02 3.46 22.01
CA GLY A 132 -5.00 2.13 22.65
C GLY A 132 -3.71 1.34 22.43
N ILE A 133 -2.76 1.81 21.61
CA ILE A 133 -1.43 1.19 21.53
C ILE A 133 -0.54 1.77 22.63
N THR A 134 -0.13 0.91 23.57
CA THR A 134 0.85 1.27 24.59
C THR A 134 2.27 1.15 24.00
N PRO A 135 3.12 2.18 24.10
CA PRO A 135 4.50 2.11 23.64
C PRO A 135 5.28 0.96 24.30
N SER A 136 5.94 0.16 23.47
CA SER A 136 6.72 -1.01 23.89
C SER A 136 7.76 -1.36 22.84
N GLU A 137 9.03 -1.50 23.22
CA GLU A 137 10.11 -1.88 22.31
C GLU A 137 9.87 -3.24 21.64
N SER A 138 9.34 -4.20 22.37
CA SER A 138 9.03 -5.53 21.81
C SER A 138 7.93 -5.47 20.77
N LEU A 139 6.88 -4.66 21.03
CA LEU A 139 5.78 -4.47 20.07
C LEU A 139 6.26 -3.69 18.84
N GLU A 140 7.03 -2.61 19.04
CA GLU A 140 7.62 -1.84 17.94
C GLU A 140 8.47 -2.74 17.03
N LYS A 141 9.36 -3.57 17.61
CA LYS A 141 10.19 -4.52 16.86
C LYS A 141 9.37 -5.54 16.08
N SER A 142 8.33 -6.08 16.70
CA SER A 142 7.44 -7.05 16.05
C SER A 142 6.68 -6.42 14.87
N LEU A 143 6.15 -5.21 15.06
CA LEU A 143 5.46 -4.47 14.00
C LEU A 143 6.40 -4.02 12.88
N LYS A 144 7.64 -3.66 13.21
CA LYS A 144 8.69 -3.37 12.22
C LYS A 144 8.96 -4.59 11.34
N ASN A 145 9.19 -5.74 11.94
CA ASN A 145 9.39 -6.99 11.21
C ASN A 145 8.18 -7.32 10.33
N ALA A 146 6.97 -7.20 10.87
CA ALA A 146 5.74 -7.43 10.10
C ALA A 146 5.64 -6.48 8.89
N HIS A 147 5.93 -5.19 9.08
CA HIS A 147 5.93 -4.18 8.01
C HIS A 147 6.92 -4.53 6.90
N GLU A 148 8.15 -4.89 7.25
CA GLU A 148 9.19 -5.28 6.31
C GLU A 148 8.81 -6.55 5.53
N TRP A 149 8.31 -7.59 6.20
CA TRP A 149 7.88 -8.83 5.56
C TRP A 149 6.66 -8.63 4.65
N LEU A 150 5.69 -7.82 5.06
CA LEU A 150 4.55 -7.48 4.22
C LEU A 150 4.97 -6.73 2.95
N ALA A 151 5.95 -5.81 3.06
CA ALA A 151 6.49 -5.10 1.92
C ALA A 151 7.21 -6.05 0.95
N ILE A 152 8.05 -6.98 1.46
CA ILE A 152 8.73 -7.99 0.64
C ILE A 152 7.70 -8.90 -0.04
N LEU A 153 6.68 -9.34 0.70
CA LEU A 153 5.61 -10.18 0.17
C LEU A 153 4.85 -9.46 -0.97
N ALA A 154 4.55 -8.17 -0.81
CA ALA A 154 3.89 -7.40 -1.85
C ALA A 154 4.71 -7.32 -3.14
N VAL A 155 6.03 -7.07 -3.02
CA VAL A 155 6.94 -7.04 -4.17
C VAL A 155 7.00 -8.41 -4.86
N SER A 156 7.22 -9.46 -4.09
CA SER A 156 7.29 -10.84 -4.63
C SER A 156 5.99 -11.23 -5.33
N TYR A 157 4.85 -10.86 -4.73
CA TYR A 157 3.54 -11.15 -5.28
C TYR A 157 3.27 -10.42 -6.60
N THR A 158 3.72 -9.16 -6.76
CA THR A 158 3.59 -8.42 -8.01
C THR A 158 4.38 -9.08 -9.14
N HIS A 159 5.58 -9.59 -8.86
CA HIS A 159 6.40 -10.30 -9.85
C HIS A 159 5.78 -11.63 -10.29
N LEU A 160 5.14 -12.37 -9.37
CA LEU A 160 4.50 -13.64 -9.68
C LEU A 160 3.19 -13.50 -10.46
N THR A 161 2.50 -12.36 -10.33
CA THR A 161 1.19 -12.14 -10.97
C THR A 161 1.24 -11.34 -12.26
N LEU A 162 2.43 -10.86 -12.68
CA LEU A 162 2.58 -10.28 -14.01
C LEU A 162 2.32 -11.37 -15.06
N PRO A 163 1.32 -11.22 -15.94
CA PRO A 163 1.14 -12.17 -17.02
C PRO A 163 2.36 -12.11 -17.93
N THR A 164 3.17 -13.14 -17.92
CA THR A 164 4.16 -13.40 -18.97
C THR A 164 3.40 -13.69 -20.25
N LYS A 165 2.92 -12.65 -20.92
CA LYS A 165 2.54 -12.76 -22.32
C LYS A 165 3.83 -12.68 -23.12
N ALA A 166 4.41 -13.85 -23.39
CA ALA A 166 5.17 -14.02 -24.60
C ALA A 166 4.22 -13.95 -25.78
#